data_46c3e091e0491178ab422940fa6d2896
#
_entry.id   46c3e091e0491178ab422940fa6d2896
#
_cell.length_a   1.000
_cell.length_b   1.000
_cell.length_c   1.000
_cell.angle_alpha   90.00
_cell.angle_beta   90.00
_cell.angle_gamma   90.00
#
_symmetry.space_group_name_H-M   'P 1'
#
loop_
_entity.id
_entity.type
_entity.pdbx_description
1 polymer ?
#
loop_
_entity_poly.entity_id
_entity_poly.type
_entity_poly.pdbx_seq_one_letter_code
_entity_poly.pdbx_strand_id
1 'polypeptide(L)'
;KYLVKKPFGYSNGSYTGPDPNCAFVGTPYSSNSYGAYAPIMVKCMNKYLSDKSYKVVETSGKSLEYLSGKYVAQGQPIMVWATINMSPSFKTTTWRVNYTDENAKYKLGSYYTWTAGEHCLLLTGYDKDYYYFNDPWTNARPRYSKSLVNTRYNELGKQAVVMVKK
;
A
#
# COMPACT_ATOMS: atom_id res chain seq x y z
N LYS A 1 -0.57 16.85 -4.70
CA LYS A 1 0.05 17.96 -3.95
C LYS A 1 0.77 17.46 -2.67
N TYR A 2 0.18 16.56 -1.88
CA TYR A 2 0.71 16.14 -0.57
C TYR A 2 1.59 14.89 -0.61
N LEU A 3 1.58 14.15 -1.71
CA LEU A 3 2.34 12.91 -1.85
C LEU A 3 3.84 13.19 -1.97
N VAL A 4 4.62 12.63 -1.06
CA VAL A 4 6.09 12.61 -1.18
C VAL A 4 6.44 11.63 -2.28
N LYS A 5 7.15 12.09 -3.30
CA LYS A 5 7.61 11.30 -4.44
C LYS A 5 9.09 11.56 -4.72
N LYS A 6 9.81 10.53 -5.10
CA LYS A 6 11.23 10.59 -5.44
C LYS A 6 11.49 9.84 -6.75
N PRO A 7 12.41 10.33 -7.56
CA PRO A 7 12.72 9.71 -8.85
C PRO A 7 13.27 8.29 -8.65
N PHE A 8 12.93 7.44 -9.62
CA PHE A 8 13.58 6.19 -9.89
C PHE A 8 14.40 6.36 -11.17
N GLY A 9 15.61 5.84 -11.20
CA GLY A 9 16.48 6.00 -12.37
C GLY A 9 17.66 5.05 -12.36
N TYR A 10 18.43 5.11 -13.46
CA TYR A 10 19.68 4.36 -13.64
C TYR A 10 20.86 5.33 -13.60
N SER A 11 21.81 5.06 -12.72
CA SER A 11 23.00 5.89 -12.55
C SER A 11 24.19 5.04 -12.07
N ASN A 12 25.38 5.31 -12.60
CA ASN A 12 26.62 4.64 -12.20
C ASN A 12 26.52 3.10 -12.22
N GLY A 13 25.94 2.54 -13.28
CA GLY A 13 25.86 1.09 -13.47
C GLY A 13 24.78 0.38 -12.65
N SER A 14 23.92 1.11 -11.92
CA SER A 14 22.85 0.51 -11.11
C SER A 14 21.58 1.33 -11.11
N TYR A 15 20.44 0.67 -10.83
CA TYR A 15 19.20 1.36 -10.53
C TYR A 15 19.26 1.98 -9.13
N THR A 16 18.69 3.18 -9.00
CA THR A 16 18.56 3.90 -7.74
C THR A 16 17.13 4.40 -7.56
N GLY A 17 16.64 4.39 -6.32
CA GLY A 17 15.31 4.84 -5.98
C GLY A 17 15.11 4.95 -4.47
N PRO A 18 14.00 5.53 -4.00
CA PRO A 18 13.72 5.63 -2.58
C PRO A 18 13.36 4.28 -1.95
N ASP A 19 13.38 4.22 -0.62
CA ASP A 19 12.59 3.23 0.12
C ASP A 19 11.10 3.50 -0.14
N PRO A 20 10.29 2.53 -0.64
CA PRO A 20 8.87 2.73 -0.92
C PRO A 20 8.00 2.98 0.33
N ASN A 21 8.55 2.80 1.53
CA ASN A 21 7.92 3.24 2.78
C ASN A 21 8.14 4.73 3.07
N CYS A 22 9.09 5.38 2.39
CA CYS A 22 9.49 6.78 2.62
C CYS A 22 9.03 7.73 1.51
N ALA A 23 8.84 7.22 0.28
CA ALA A 23 8.35 8.00 -0.85
C ALA A 23 7.69 7.12 -1.91
N PHE A 24 6.80 7.71 -2.70
CA PHE A 24 6.34 7.11 -3.95
C PHE A 24 7.52 6.99 -4.90
N VAL A 25 7.77 5.80 -5.41
CA VAL A 25 8.91 5.48 -6.29
C VAL A 25 8.57 5.89 -7.71
N GLY A 26 9.10 7.03 -8.16
CA GLY A 26 8.76 7.65 -9.43
C GLY A 26 7.66 8.71 -9.29
N THR A 27 6.67 8.69 -10.18
CA THR A 27 5.53 9.60 -10.16
C THR A 27 4.23 8.88 -10.52
N PRO A 28 3.09 9.18 -9.85
CA PRO A 28 1.80 8.53 -10.14
C PRO A 28 1.23 8.86 -11.53
N TYR A 29 1.91 9.72 -12.28
CA TYR A 29 1.52 10.12 -13.65
C TYR A 29 2.32 9.40 -14.75
N SER A 30 3.10 8.39 -14.40
CA SER A 30 3.95 7.66 -15.35
C SER A 30 3.79 6.16 -15.19
N SER A 31 3.62 5.46 -16.32
CA SER A 31 3.62 3.99 -16.37
C SER A 31 4.98 3.36 -16.03
N ASN A 32 6.07 4.15 -16.09
CA ASN A 32 7.43 3.71 -15.74
C ASN A 32 7.75 3.95 -14.25
N SER A 33 6.73 4.04 -13.42
CA SER A 33 6.86 4.19 -11.98
C SER A 33 6.45 2.91 -11.27
N TYR A 34 6.75 2.84 -9.98
CA TYR A 34 6.40 1.70 -9.15
C TYR A 34 5.19 2.03 -8.27
N GLY A 35 5.40 2.54 -7.07
CA GLY A 35 4.31 2.82 -6.16
C GLY A 35 4.79 3.32 -4.79
N ALA A 36 3.93 3.16 -3.80
CA ALA A 36 4.23 3.49 -2.41
C ALA A 36 3.53 2.53 -1.46
N TYR A 37 4.09 2.38 -0.27
CA TYR A 37 3.53 1.55 0.78
C TYR A 37 2.74 2.36 1.82
N ALA A 38 2.12 1.67 2.77
CA ALA A 38 1.17 2.23 3.73
C ALA A 38 1.66 3.50 4.46
N PRO A 39 2.91 3.62 4.95
CA PRO A 39 3.36 4.82 5.66
C PRO A 39 3.23 6.11 4.83
N ILE A 40 3.51 6.04 3.52
CA ILE A 40 3.40 7.20 2.62
C ILE A 40 1.95 7.63 2.44
N MET A 41 1.03 6.68 2.37
CA MET A 41 -0.41 6.99 2.26
C MET A 41 -0.92 7.63 3.55
N VAL A 42 -0.48 7.15 4.73
CA VAL A 42 -0.78 7.77 6.02
C VAL A 42 -0.29 9.22 6.06
N LYS A 43 0.96 9.45 5.69
CA LYS A 43 1.58 10.79 5.66
C LYS A 43 0.84 11.74 4.71
N CYS A 44 0.56 11.27 3.49
CA CYS A 44 -0.15 12.03 2.46
C CYS A 44 -1.57 12.40 2.88
N MET A 45 -2.34 11.43 3.35
CA MET A 45 -3.74 11.60 3.72
C MET A 45 -3.89 12.44 4.98
N ASN A 46 -3.05 12.28 5.99
CA ASN A 46 -3.07 13.11 7.20
C ASN A 46 -2.74 14.57 6.89
N LYS A 47 -1.85 14.83 5.94
CA LYS A 47 -1.59 16.19 5.47
C LYS A 47 -2.80 16.80 4.74
N TYR A 48 -3.53 15.99 3.98
CA TYR A 48 -4.79 16.41 3.34
C TYR A 48 -5.91 16.65 4.37
N LEU A 49 -5.95 15.84 5.44
CA LEU A 49 -6.98 15.86 6.48
C LEU A 49 -6.60 16.73 7.69
N SER A 50 -5.58 17.59 7.57
CA SER A 50 -5.05 18.36 8.71
C SER A 50 -6.10 19.22 9.42
N ASP A 51 -7.04 19.78 8.65
CA ASP A 51 -8.14 20.65 9.08
C ASP A 51 -9.48 19.91 9.28
N LYS A 52 -9.51 18.58 9.13
CA LYS A 52 -10.72 17.75 9.23
C LYS A 52 -10.78 17.02 10.58
N SER A 53 -11.99 16.59 10.94
CA SER A 53 -12.26 15.79 12.15
C SER A 53 -11.81 14.33 12.05
N TYR A 54 -11.05 13.99 11.02
CA TYR A 54 -10.56 12.65 10.74
C TYR A 54 -9.05 12.62 10.64
N LYS A 55 -8.48 11.48 10.93
CA LYS A 55 -7.09 11.13 10.68
C LYS A 55 -6.99 9.73 10.10
N VAL A 56 -5.88 9.45 9.47
CA VAL A 56 -5.55 8.12 8.94
C VAL A 56 -4.50 7.48 9.82
N VAL A 57 -4.69 6.22 10.16
CA VAL A 57 -3.75 5.44 10.96
C VAL A 57 -3.31 4.19 10.21
N GLU A 58 -2.04 3.85 10.34
CA GLU A 58 -1.51 2.60 9.84
C GLU A 58 -1.92 1.46 10.77
N THR A 59 -2.41 0.37 10.18
CA THR A 59 -2.84 -0.84 10.90
C THR A 59 -2.12 -2.09 10.36
N SER A 60 -1.00 -1.88 9.67
CA SER A 60 -0.19 -2.93 9.08
C SER A 60 0.23 -4.00 10.11
N GLY A 61 0.39 -5.24 9.65
CA GLY A 61 0.73 -6.40 10.50
C GLY A 61 -0.47 -7.10 11.15
N LYS A 62 -1.66 -6.48 11.17
CA LYS A 62 -2.88 -7.09 11.72
C LYS A 62 -3.52 -8.04 10.70
N SER A 63 -4.25 -9.05 11.16
CA SER A 63 -5.03 -9.92 10.27
C SER A 63 -6.23 -9.17 9.69
N LEU A 64 -6.65 -9.53 8.47
CA LEU A 64 -7.86 -8.96 7.87
C LEU A 64 -9.13 -9.32 8.64
N GLU A 65 -9.17 -10.48 9.27
CA GLU A 65 -10.28 -10.87 10.16
C GLU A 65 -10.44 -9.89 11.32
N TYR A 66 -9.33 -9.59 12.03
CA TYR A 66 -9.34 -8.59 13.10
C TYR A 66 -9.75 -7.21 12.58
N LEU A 67 -9.16 -6.78 11.47
CA LEU A 67 -9.43 -5.45 10.90
C LEU A 67 -10.89 -5.34 10.41
N SER A 68 -11.42 -6.39 9.78
CA SER A 68 -12.81 -6.42 9.31
C SER A 68 -13.80 -6.32 10.46
N GLY A 69 -13.61 -7.12 11.52
CA GLY A 69 -14.47 -7.08 12.71
C GLY A 69 -14.40 -5.74 13.44
N LYS A 70 -13.21 -5.13 13.50
CA LYS A 70 -13.00 -3.87 14.21
C LYS A 70 -13.51 -2.63 13.46
N TYR A 71 -13.33 -2.59 12.14
CA TYR A 71 -13.58 -1.39 11.35
C TYR A 71 -14.69 -1.57 10.31
N VAL A 72 -14.61 -2.60 9.45
CA VAL A 72 -15.59 -2.79 8.37
C VAL A 72 -16.97 -3.08 8.93
N ALA A 73 -17.07 -3.85 10.02
CA ALA A 73 -18.33 -4.09 10.74
C ALA A 73 -18.99 -2.81 11.29
N GLN A 74 -18.21 -1.73 11.44
CA GLN A 74 -18.68 -0.40 11.86
C GLN A 74 -18.87 0.56 10.68
N GLY A 75 -18.88 0.05 9.44
CA GLY A 75 -19.01 0.87 8.23
C GLY A 75 -17.75 1.68 7.87
N GLN A 76 -16.58 1.34 8.44
CA GLN A 76 -15.31 1.99 8.15
C GLN A 76 -14.49 1.14 7.17
N PRO A 77 -14.40 1.51 5.89
CA PRO A 77 -13.61 0.77 4.93
C PRO A 77 -12.10 0.89 5.22
N ILE A 78 -11.35 -0.11 4.76
CA ILE A 78 -9.91 -0.24 5.00
C ILE A 78 -9.19 -0.28 3.66
N MET A 79 -8.19 0.57 3.49
CA MET A 79 -7.23 0.48 2.40
C MET A 79 -6.26 -0.66 2.69
N VAL A 80 -6.11 -1.61 1.78
CA VAL A 80 -5.23 -2.78 1.92
C VAL A 80 -4.38 -2.97 0.67
N TRP A 81 -3.15 -3.43 0.87
CA TRP A 81 -2.27 -3.86 -0.22
C TRP A 81 -2.41 -5.35 -0.44
N ALA A 82 -2.83 -5.70 -1.63
CA ALA A 82 -2.89 -7.06 -2.14
C ALA A 82 -2.28 -7.09 -3.55
N THR A 83 -2.83 -7.88 -4.46
CA THR A 83 -2.32 -7.95 -5.83
C THR A 83 -3.43 -7.72 -6.85
N ILE A 84 -3.05 -7.26 -8.03
CA ILE A 84 -3.97 -7.09 -9.17
C ILE A 84 -4.69 -8.43 -9.42
N ASN A 85 -6.03 -8.40 -9.41
CA ASN A 85 -6.89 -9.56 -9.59
C ASN A 85 -6.56 -10.76 -8.67
N MET A 86 -5.94 -10.50 -7.52
CA MET A 86 -5.45 -11.53 -6.60
C MET A 86 -4.50 -12.56 -7.25
N SER A 87 -3.78 -12.18 -8.31
CA SER A 87 -2.73 -12.99 -8.93
C SER A 87 -1.51 -13.10 -8.00
N PRO A 88 -0.69 -14.16 -8.07
CA PRO A 88 0.54 -14.27 -7.29
C PRO A 88 1.48 -13.09 -7.51
N SER A 89 2.07 -12.57 -6.44
CA SER A 89 3.13 -11.56 -6.54
C SER A 89 4.45 -12.19 -7.00
N PHE A 90 5.34 -11.37 -7.56
CA PHE A 90 6.67 -11.80 -7.98
C PHE A 90 7.70 -10.70 -7.82
N LYS A 91 8.97 -11.07 -7.73
CA LYS A 91 10.07 -10.10 -7.60
C LYS A 91 10.53 -9.63 -8.98
N THR A 92 10.80 -8.33 -9.08
CA THR A 92 11.25 -7.71 -10.33
C THR A 92 12.53 -6.89 -10.13
N THR A 93 12.44 -5.59 -10.31
CA THR A 93 13.59 -4.69 -10.31
C THR A 93 14.20 -4.54 -8.92
N THR A 94 15.51 -4.64 -8.84
CA THR A 94 16.28 -4.33 -7.64
C THR A 94 16.97 -2.98 -7.83
N TRP A 95 16.94 -2.14 -6.81
CA TRP A 95 17.66 -0.85 -6.81
C TRP A 95 18.39 -0.58 -5.50
N ARG A 96 19.38 0.29 -5.59
CA ARG A 96 20.06 0.83 -4.43
C ARG A 96 19.22 1.97 -3.83
N VAL A 97 18.90 1.88 -2.55
CA VAL A 97 18.13 2.90 -1.84
C VAL A 97 18.91 4.20 -1.72
N ASN A 98 18.37 5.29 -2.30
CA ASN A 98 19.00 6.61 -2.33
C ASN A 98 18.24 7.68 -1.53
N TYR A 99 17.09 7.31 -0.93
CA TYR A 99 16.32 8.19 -0.07
C TYR A 99 15.59 7.38 1.02
N THR A 100 15.66 7.89 2.24
CA THR A 100 14.99 7.34 3.43
C THR A 100 14.47 8.48 4.31
N ASP A 101 13.49 8.20 5.16
CA ASP A 101 13.02 9.06 6.25
C ASP A 101 12.71 8.23 7.50
N GLU A 102 11.95 8.78 8.44
CA GLU A 102 11.58 8.12 9.70
C GLU A 102 10.81 6.79 9.53
N ASN A 103 10.23 6.53 8.36
CA ASN A 103 9.47 5.31 8.06
C ASN A 103 10.32 4.23 7.37
N ALA A 104 11.63 4.43 7.25
CA ALA A 104 12.50 3.56 6.49
C ALA A 104 12.53 2.12 7.04
N LYS A 105 12.32 1.16 6.15
CA LYS A 105 12.56 -0.27 6.40
C LYS A 105 13.89 -0.73 5.82
N TYR A 106 14.48 0.06 4.93
CA TYR A 106 15.76 -0.21 4.28
C TYR A 106 16.74 0.92 4.57
N LYS A 107 18.01 0.56 4.82
CA LYS A 107 19.09 1.54 5.05
C LYS A 107 19.45 2.25 3.75
N LEU A 108 19.82 3.51 3.85
CA LEU A 108 20.42 4.24 2.74
C LEU A 108 21.61 3.47 2.17
N GLY A 109 21.64 3.27 0.87
CA GLY A 109 22.67 2.50 0.17
C GLY A 109 22.46 0.99 0.14
N SER A 110 21.51 0.42 0.90
CA SER A 110 21.14 -1.00 0.79
C SER A 110 20.34 -1.27 -0.48
N TYR A 111 20.15 -2.56 -0.81
CA TYR A 111 19.34 -2.96 -1.96
C TYR A 111 17.93 -3.31 -1.54
N TYR A 112 16.98 -2.88 -2.36
CA TYR A 112 15.57 -3.24 -2.27
C TYR A 112 15.12 -3.87 -3.58
N THR A 113 14.30 -4.94 -3.50
CA THR A 113 13.72 -5.60 -4.68
C THR A 113 12.20 -5.42 -4.66
N TRP A 114 11.67 -4.84 -5.73
CA TRP A 114 10.23 -4.58 -5.86
C TRP A 114 9.43 -5.87 -5.94
N THR A 115 8.32 -5.89 -5.20
CA THR A 115 7.29 -6.93 -5.32
C THR A 115 6.25 -6.44 -6.31
N ALA A 116 6.30 -6.97 -7.51
CA ALA A 116 5.39 -6.59 -8.61
C ALA A 116 4.02 -7.27 -8.48
N GLY A 117 3.07 -6.74 -9.24
CA GLY A 117 1.67 -7.12 -9.16
C GLY A 117 0.97 -6.47 -7.95
N GLU A 118 1.66 -5.65 -7.16
CA GLU A 118 1.05 -4.97 -6.01
C GLU A 118 -0.08 -4.05 -6.46
N HIS A 119 -1.11 -3.98 -5.64
CA HIS A 119 -2.28 -3.17 -5.87
C HIS A 119 -2.94 -2.76 -4.56
N CYS A 120 -3.46 -1.56 -4.52
CA CYS A 120 -4.16 -1.06 -3.35
C CYS A 120 -5.67 -1.08 -3.59
N LEU A 121 -6.39 -1.79 -2.73
CA LEU A 121 -7.84 -2.00 -2.78
C LEU A 121 -8.50 -1.41 -1.54
N LEU A 122 -9.76 -1.00 -1.66
CA LEU A 122 -10.57 -0.58 -0.52
C LEU A 122 -11.49 -1.73 -0.10
N LEU A 123 -11.19 -2.36 1.04
CA LEU A 123 -12.04 -3.38 1.66
C LEU A 123 -13.27 -2.71 2.28
N THR A 124 -14.45 -3.04 1.74
CA THR A 124 -15.71 -2.38 2.08
C THR A 124 -16.74 -3.27 2.76
N GLY A 125 -16.53 -4.59 2.71
CA GLY A 125 -17.45 -5.56 3.31
C GLY A 125 -16.84 -6.96 3.41
N TYR A 126 -17.51 -7.81 4.16
CA TYR A 126 -17.16 -9.22 4.27
C TYR A 126 -18.39 -10.05 4.67
N ASP A 127 -18.38 -11.33 4.32
CA ASP A 127 -19.30 -12.34 4.85
C ASP A 127 -18.51 -13.52 5.45
N LYS A 128 -19.10 -14.69 5.54
CA LYS A 128 -18.45 -15.90 6.05
C LYS A 128 -17.24 -16.30 5.20
N ASP A 129 -17.36 -16.23 3.87
CA ASP A 129 -16.42 -16.84 2.93
C ASP A 129 -15.61 -15.82 2.12
N TYR A 130 -16.12 -14.58 1.96
CA TYR A 130 -15.59 -13.58 1.05
C TYR A 130 -15.26 -12.25 1.71
N TYR A 131 -14.32 -11.52 1.09
CA TYR A 131 -14.10 -10.09 1.26
C TYR A 131 -14.60 -9.35 0.00
N TYR A 132 -15.19 -8.16 0.21
CA TYR A 132 -15.75 -7.30 -0.84
C TYR A 132 -14.93 -6.01 -0.93
N PHE A 133 -14.61 -5.61 -2.16
CA PHE A 133 -13.74 -4.47 -2.39
C PHE A 133 -14.36 -3.45 -3.34
N ASN A 134 -13.89 -2.20 -3.23
CA ASN A 134 -13.89 -1.26 -4.34
C ASN A 134 -12.47 -1.23 -4.90
N ASP A 135 -12.35 -1.45 -6.20
CA ASP A 135 -11.09 -1.38 -6.93
C ASP A 135 -10.99 -0.04 -7.68
N PRO A 136 -10.08 0.86 -7.28
CA PRO A 136 -9.96 2.18 -7.89
C PRO A 136 -9.41 2.15 -9.32
N TRP A 137 -8.74 1.06 -9.72
CA TRP A 137 -8.19 0.94 -11.07
C TRP A 137 -9.24 0.56 -12.10
N THR A 138 -10.04 -0.45 -11.77
CA THR A 138 -11.06 -0.97 -12.70
C THR A 138 -12.43 -0.32 -12.50
N ASN A 139 -12.61 0.48 -11.44
CA ASN A 139 -13.88 0.97 -10.96
C ASN A 139 -14.91 -0.16 -10.70
N ALA A 140 -14.41 -1.38 -10.44
CA ALA A 140 -15.21 -2.56 -10.16
C ALA A 140 -15.41 -2.77 -8.65
N ARG A 141 -16.37 -3.62 -8.31
CA ARG A 141 -16.65 -4.07 -6.94
C ARG A 141 -16.47 -5.58 -6.83
N PRO A 142 -15.23 -6.06 -6.95
CA PRO A 142 -14.96 -7.49 -6.92
C PRO A 142 -15.12 -8.06 -5.51
N ARG A 143 -15.39 -9.38 -5.46
CA ARG A 143 -15.26 -10.18 -4.24
C ARG A 143 -14.26 -11.30 -4.47
N TYR A 144 -13.53 -11.66 -3.43
CA TYR A 144 -12.57 -12.76 -3.47
C TYR A 144 -12.68 -13.58 -2.19
N SER A 145 -12.38 -14.89 -2.28
CA SER A 145 -12.38 -15.74 -1.08
C SER A 145 -11.39 -15.23 -0.03
N LYS A 146 -11.74 -15.35 1.24
CA LYS A 146 -10.91 -14.89 2.35
C LYS A 146 -9.52 -15.53 2.35
N SER A 147 -9.42 -16.82 2.03
CA SER A 147 -8.15 -17.52 1.96
C SER A 147 -7.21 -16.92 0.90
N LEU A 148 -7.73 -16.64 -0.30
CA LEU A 148 -6.95 -16.04 -1.39
C LEU A 148 -6.48 -14.63 -1.02
N VAL A 149 -7.39 -13.78 -0.52
CA VAL A 149 -7.03 -12.42 -0.11
C VAL A 149 -5.99 -12.42 1.01
N ASN A 150 -6.15 -13.27 2.02
CA ASN A 150 -5.17 -13.38 3.09
C ASN A 150 -3.78 -13.78 2.58
N THR A 151 -3.72 -14.68 1.59
CA THR A 151 -2.46 -15.06 0.96
C THR A 151 -1.80 -13.85 0.30
N ARG A 152 -2.50 -13.10 -0.54
CA ARG A 152 -1.97 -11.92 -1.24
C ARG A 152 -1.62 -10.76 -0.30
N TYR A 153 -2.46 -10.55 0.70
CA TYR A 153 -2.21 -9.57 1.76
C TYR A 153 -0.92 -9.87 2.54
N ASN A 154 -0.68 -11.16 2.85
CA ASN A 154 0.56 -11.62 3.49
C ASN A 154 1.78 -11.39 2.60
N GLU A 155 1.70 -11.69 1.30
CA GLU A 155 2.78 -11.46 0.33
C GLU A 155 3.21 -10.00 0.24
N LEU A 156 2.28 -9.07 0.46
CA LEU A 156 2.54 -7.62 0.48
C LEU A 156 2.84 -7.07 1.90
N GLY A 157 3.16 -7.93 2.86
CA GLY A 157 3.59 -7.54 4.20
C GLY A 157 2.47 -7.05 5.11
N LYS A 158 1.22 -7.49 4.87
CA LYS A 158 0.04 -7.15 5.67
C LYS A 158 -0.17 -5.64 5.81
N GLN A 159 -0.04 -4.89 4.75
CA GLN A 159 -0.16 -3.44 4.78
C GLN A 159 -1.62 -3.00 4.76
N ALA A 160 -2.00 -2.19 5.72
CA ALA A 160 -3.36 -1.68 5.84
C ALA A 160 -3.41 -0.28 6.48
N VAL A 161 -4.39 0.50 6.06
CA VAL A 161 -4.62 1.87 6.51
C VAL A 161 -6.10 2.11 6.70
N VAL A 162 -6.48 2.75 7.80
CA VAL A 162 -7.88 3.08 8.09
C VAL A 162 -8.03 4.55 8.47
N MET A 163 -9.16 5.14 8.07
CA MET A 163 -9.54 6.49 8.49
C MET A 163 -10.41 6.41 9.75
N VAL A 164 -10.03 7.16 10.78
CA VAL A 164 -10.73 7.23 12.07
C VAL A 164 -11.02 8.69 12.44
N LYS A 165 -12.00 8.92 13.30
CA LYS A 165 -12.19 10.25 13.93
C LYS A 165 -10.98 10.60 14.81
N LYS A 166 -10.66 11.88 14.87
CA LYS A 166 -9.69 12.43 15.82
C LYS A 166 -10.23 12.40 17.23
#